data_3eacafcd5b562dee535d8210e9a6bd29
#
_entry.id   3eacafcd5b562dee535d8210e9a6bd29
#
_cell.length_a   1.000
_cell.length_b   1.000
_cell.length_c   1.000
_cell.angle_alpha   90.00
_cell.angle_beta   90.00
_cell.angle_gamma   90.00
#
_symmetry.space_group_name_H-M   'P 1'
#
loop_
_entity.id
_entity.type
_entity.pdbx_description
1 polymer ?
#
loop_
_entity_poly.entity_id
_entity_poly.type
_entity_poly.pdbx_seq_one_letter_code
_entity_poly.pdbx_strand_id
1 'polypeptide(L)'
;MSETSVNQRKVAMIGCGFVGSATAFALMESGLFSEMVLIDADKNRAEGEALDISHGLPFARPMKIYAGDYDDIVDAAIIIVTAGANQKPDETRLDLVQKNVGIFKSIIPEIAKRNCGGCLLYTSPS
;
A
#
# COMPACT_ATOMS: atom_id res chain seq x y z
N MET A 1 -19.88 18.21 9.93
CA MET A 1 -19.02 17.27 9.23
C MET A 1 -17.96 16.75 10.19
N SER A 2 -17.91 15.49 10.35
CA SER A 2 -16.89 14.90 11.20
C SER A 2 -15.60 14.74 10.42
N GLU A 3 -14.53 15.24 10.96
CA GLU A 3 -13.21 14.93 10.44
C GLU A 3 -12.85 13.53 10.87
N THR A 4 -12.36 12.73 9.93
CA THR A 4 -11.83 11.41 10.27
C THR A 4 -10.54 11.61 11.04
N SER A 5 -10.51 11.15 12.29
CA SER A 5 -9.27 11.23 13.05
C SER A 5 -8.25 10.24 12.51
N VAL A 6 -7.00 10.69 12.44
CA VAL A 6 -5.90 9.87 11.95
C VAL A 6 -5.48 8.88 13.04
N ASN A 7 -5.38 7.60 12.68
CA ASN A 7 -4.78 6.60 13.53
C ASN A 7 -3.26 6.62 13.29
N GLN A 8 -2.53 7.19 14.22
CA GLN A 8 -1.09 7.39 14.07
C GLN A 8 -0.29 6.09 14.04
N ARG A 9 -0.91 4.97 14.31
CA ARG A 9 -0.28 3.67 14.26
C ARG A 9 -0.77 2.81 13.09
N LYS A 10 -1.46 3.43 12.12
CA LYS A 10 -1.96 2.75 10.95
C LYS A 10 -1.21 3.18 9.69
N VAL A 11 -0.80 2.20 8.89
CA VAL A 11 -0.18 2.42 7.58
C VAL A 11 -1.02 1.74 6.51
N ALA A 12 -1.17 2.39 5.37
CA ALA A 12 -1.82 1.83 4.20
C ALA A 12 -0.78 1.62 3.10
N MET A 13 -0.77 0.43 2.51
CA MET A 13 0.14 0.07 1.43
C MET A 13 -0.68 -0.16 0.16
N ILE A 14 -0.48 0.66 -0.85
CA ILE A 14 -1.15 0.51 -2.14
C ILE A 14 -0.16 -0.07 -3.15
N GLY A 15 -0.44 -1.27 -3.60
CA GLY A 15 0.44 -2.04 -4.46
C GLY A 15 1.17 -3.13 -3.68
N CYS A 16 0.90 -4.38 -4.04
CA CYS A 16 1.47 -5.56 -3.36
C CYS A 16 2.40 -6.34 -4.28
N GLY A 17 3.12 -5.64 -5.15
CA GLY A 17 4.19 -6.22 -5.94
C GLY A 17 5.43 -6.45 -5.07
N PHE A 18 6.56 -6.73 -5.73
CA PHE A 18 7.78 -7.10 -5.01
C PHE A 18 8.22 -6.02 -4.00
N VAL A 19 8.24 -4.76 -4.42
CA VAL A 19 8.68 -3.65 -3.55
C VAL A 19 7.67 -3.44 -2.42
N GLY A 20 6.38 -3.50 -2.73
CA GLY A 20 5.33 -3.32 -1.73
C GLY A 20 5.38 -4.40 -0.66
N SER A 21 5.53 -5.66 -1.07
CA SER A 21 5.61 -6.79 -0.14
C SER A 21 6.84 -6.70 0.75
N ALA A 22 8.01 -6.35 0.20
CA ALA A 22 9.23 -6.19 0.98
C ALA A 22 9.11 -5.04 1.98
N THR A 23 8.51 -3.92 1.56
CA THR A 23 8.30 -2.77 2.43
C THR A 23 7.32 -3.11 3.56
N ALA A 24 6.23 -3.80 3.23
CA ALA A 24 5.24 -4.22 4.23
C ALA A 24 5.86 -5.13 5.28
N PHE A 25 6.69 -6.09 4.85
CA PHE A 25 7.37 -6.98 5.77
C PHE A 25 8.32 -6.22 6.71
N ALA A 26 9.09 -5.28 6.15
CA ALA A 26 9.99 -4.45 6.94
C ALA A 26 9.22 -3.58 7.96
N LEU A 27 8.06 -3.05 7.58
CA LEU A 27 7.22 -2.28 8.49
C LEU A 27 6.67 -3.13 9.61
N MET A 28 6.28 -4.37 9.30
CA MET A 28 5.83 -5.31 10.32
C MET A 28 6.94 -5.58 11.34
N GLU A 29 8.15 -5.81 10.89
CA GLU A 29 9.29 -6.07 11.77
C GLU A 29 9.68 -4.86 12.61
N SER A 30 9.45 -3.64 12.09
CA SER A 30 9.85 -2.42 12.79
C SER A 30 9.11 -2.17 14.10
N GLY A 31 7.88 -2.69 14.22
CA GLY A 31 7.03 -2.44 15.38
C GLY A 31 6.49 -1.03 15.49
N LEU A 32 6.65 -0.21 14.45
CA LEU A 32 6.21 1.19 14.46
C LEU A 32 4.70 1.35 14.32
N PHE A 33 4.04 0.37 13.71
CA PHE A 33 2.61 0.43 13.46
C PHE A 33 1.90 -0.74 14.11
N SER A 34 0.64 -0.54 14.44
CA SER A 34 -0.22 -1.59 15.00
C SER A 34 -1.27 -2.07 14.01
N GLU A 35 -1.41 -1.39 12.89
CA GLU A 35 -2.38 -1.75 11.86
C GLU A 35 -1.82 -1.46 10.48
N MET A 36 -1.99 -2.42 9.56
CA MET A 36 -1.56 -2.27 8.17
C MET A 36 -2.66 -2.80 7.26
N VAL A 37 -3.12 -1.95 6.33
CA VAL A 37 -4.04 -2.36 5.28
C VAL A 37 -3.29 -2.46 3.97
N LEU A 38 -3.47 -3.58 3.27
CA LEU A 38 -2.86 -3.84 1.97
C LEU A 38 -3.93 -3.71 0.89
N ILE A 39 -3.63 -2.92 -0.14
CA ILE A 39 -4.55 -2.65 -1.23
C ILE A 39 -3.84 -2.95 -2.54
N ASP A 40 -4.49 -3.73 -3.39
CA ASP A 40 -3.98 -4.04 -4.73
C ASP A 40 -5.16 -4.16 -5.67
N ALA A 41 -4.95 -3.85 -6.95
CA ALA A 41 -5.96 -4.06 -7.97
C ALA A 41 -6.36 -5.53 -8.05
N ASP A 42 -5.42 -6.43 -7.77
CA ASP A 42 -5.69 -7.85 -7.58
C ASP A 42 -5.90 -8.12 -6.10
N LYS A 43 -7.16 -8.22 -5.70
CA LYS A 43 -7.53 -8.42 -4.31
C LYS A 43 -6.98 -9.72 -3.73
N ASN A 44 -6.90 -10.76 -4.55
CA ASN A 44 -6.35 -12.05 -4.11
C ASN A 44 -4.87 -11.92 -3.76
N ARG A 45 -4.13 -11.09 -4.50
CA ARG A 45 -2.73 -10.83 -4.19
C ARG A 45 -2.60 -10.13 -2.84
N ALA A 46 -3.43 -9.12 -2.57
CA ALA A 46 -3.40 -8.42 -1.29
C ALA A 46 -3.73 -9.36 -0.13
N GLU A 47 -4.72 -10.23 -0.31
CA GLU A 47 -5.10 -11.21 0.72
C GLU A 47 -3.97 -12.22 0.97
N GLY A 48 -3.34 -12.72 -0.09
CA GLY A 48 -2.21 -13.63 0.03
C GLY A 48 -1.03 -13.00 0.77
N GLU A 49 -0.70 -11.77 0.43
CA GLU A 49 0.39 -11.05 1.11
C GLU A 49 0.08 -10.78 2.58
N ALA A 50 -1.17 -10.43 2.88
CA ALA A 50 -1.58 -10.20 4.27
C ALA A 50 -1.40 -11.47 5.11
N LEU A 51 -1.76 -12.63 4.55
CA LEU A 51 -1.57 -13.91 5.22
C LEU A 51 -0.09 -14.23 5.43
N ASP A 52 0.73 -14.05 4.39
CA ASP A 52 2.16 -14.35 4.47
C ASP A 52 2.86 -13.49 5.51
N ILE A 53 2.56 -12.19 5.53
CA ILE A 53 3.16 -11.28 6.51
C ILE A 53 2.67 -11.62 7.91
N SER A 54 1.39 -11.96 8.06
CA SER A 54 0.82 -12.32 9.36
C SER A 54 1.49 -13.54 9.98
N HIS A 55 1.99 -14.46 9.16
CA HIS A 55 2.70 -15.63 9.66
C HIS A 55 4.02 -15.27 10.38
N GLY A 56 4.55 -14.07 10.15
CA GLY A 56 5.72 -13.59 10.86
C GLY A 56 5.44 -12.93 12.20
N LEU A 57 4.16 -12.66 12.51
CA LEU A 57 3.78 -11.95 13.73
C LEU A 57 4.24 -12.61 15.04
N PRO A 58 4.29 -13.96 15.16
CA PRO A 58 4.79 -14.58 16.39
C PRO A 58 6.19 -14.13 16.78
N PHE A 59 6.97 -13.61 15.83
CA PHE A 59 8.33 -13.16 16.06
C PHE A 59 8.45 -11.63 16.11
N ALA A 60 7.32 -10.91 16.12
CA ALA A 60 7.27 -9.46 16.08
C ALA A 60 6.21 -8.96 17.06
N ARG A 61 6.07 -7.63 17.14
CA ARG A 61 5.02 -7.03 17.96
C ARG A 61 3.66 -7.27 17.30
N PRO A 62 2.58 -7.40 18.10
CA PRO A 62 1.24 -7.59 17.55
C PRO A 62 0.88 -6.49 16.56
N MET A 63 0.32 -6.88 15.43
CA MET A 63 -0.11 -5.98 14.38
C MET A 63 -1.31 -6.58 13.66
N LYS A 64 -2.30 -5.75 13.39
CA LYS A 64 -3.46 -6.15 12.57
C LYS A 64 -3.10 -5.91 11.10
N ILE A 65 -3.03 -6.98 10.31
CA ILE A 65 -2.69 -6.93 8.89
C ILE A 65 -3.83 -7.53 8.09
N TYR A 66 -4.33 -6.78 7.10
CA TYR A 66 -5.47 -7.25 6.31
C TYR A 66 -5.47 -6.63 4.92
N ALA A 67 -6.11 -7.31 3.98
CA ALA A 67 -6.39 -6.76 2.67
C ALA A 67 -7.66 -5.91 2.75
N GLY A 68 -7.65 -4.74 2.14
CA GLY A 68 -8.78 -3.84 2.19
C GLY A 68 -9.00 -3.08 0.90
N ASP A 69 -9.88 -2.10 0.99
CA ASP A 69 -10.25 -1.22 -0.10
C ASP A 69 -9.77 0.20 0.17
N TYR A 70 -9.94 1.09 -0.82
CA TYR A 70 -9.57 2.49 -0.65
C TYR A 70 -10.30 3.17 0.51
N ASP A 71 -11.49 2.69 0.88
CA ASP A 71 -12.20 3.26 2.03
C ASP A 71 -11.44 3.05 3.34
N ASP A 72 -10.59 2.04 3.40
CA ASP A 72 -9.83 1.69 4.61
C ASP A 72 -8.62 2.60 4.83
N ILE A 73 -8.26 3.47 3.86
CA ILE A 73 -7.08 4.33 4.00
C ILE A 73 -7.38 5.67 4.67
N VAL A 74 -8.64 5.98 4.91
CA VAL A 74 -9.08 7.31 5.33
C VAL A 74 -8.40 7.76 6.63
N ASP A 75 -8.23 6.85 7.57
CA ASP A 75 -7.63 7.13 8.87
C ASP A 75 -6.15 6.74 8.98
N ALA A 76 -5.52 6.32 7.89
CA ALA A 76 -4.11 5.92 7.93
C ALA A 76 -3.20 7.14 8.15
N ALA A 77 -2.19 6.97 9.01
CA ALA A 77 -1.21 8.01 9.25
C ALA A 77 -0.27 8.18 8.06
N ILE A 78 0.07 7.07 7.41
CA ILE A 78 0.96 7.06 6.25
C ILE A 78 0.32 6.20 5.16
N ILE A 79 0.34 6.73 3.94
CA ILE A 79 -0.11 6.00 2.76
C ILE A 79 1.09 5.83 1.85
N ILE A 80 1.47 4.59 1.61
CA ILE A 80 2.64 4.27 0.78
C ILE A 80 2.15 3.68 -0.54
N VAL A 81 2.53 4.30 -1.65
CA VAL A 81 2.14 3.84 -2.98
C VAL A 81 3.35 3.23 -3.66
N THR A 82 3.31 1.91 -3.86
CA THR A 82 4.36 1.18 -4.57
C THR A 82 3.83 0.54 -5.84
N ALA A 83 2.63 0.94 -6.26
CA ALA A 83 2.03 0.40 -7.47
C ALA A 83 2.85 0.77 -8.70
N GLY A 84 2.90 -0.12 -9.65
CA GLY A 84 3.62 0.09 -10.89
C GLY A 84 3.75 -1.22 -11.66
N ALA A 85 4.00 -1.12 -12.95
CA ALA A 85 4.20 -2.28 -13.81
C ALA A 85 5.69 -2.55 -14.00
N ASN A 86 6.06 -3.82 -14.12
CA ASN A 86 7.41 -4.20 -14.49
C ASN A 86 7.58 -4.08 -16.00
N GLN A 87 8.77 -3.67 -16.42
CA GLN A 87 9.10 -3.60 -17.84
C GLN A 87 9.16 -5.00 -18.43
N LYS A 88 8.41 -5.22 -19.51
CA LYS A 88 8.47 -6.47 -20.26
C LYS A 88 9.66 -6.44 -21.23
N PRO A 89 10.17 -7.62 -21.66
CA PRO A 89 11.35 -7.66 -22.54
C PRO A 89 11.20 -6.91 -23.85
N ASP A 90 9.98 -6.79 -24.36
CA ASP A 90 9.69 -6.13 -25.64
C ASP A 90 9.20 -4.69 -25.47
N GLU A 91 9.16 -4.17 -24.23
CA GLU A 91 8.72 -2.82 -23.95
C GLU A 91 9.86 -1.83 -23.88
N THR A 92 9.61 -0.62 -24.37
CA THR A 92 10.55 0.48 -24.17
C THR A 92 10.31 1.10 -22.78
N ARG A 93 11.30 1.89 -22.35
CA ARG A 93 11.17 2.63 -21.10
C ARG A 93 10.03 3.65 -21.16
N LEU A 94 9.78 4.22 -22.33
CA LEU A 94 8.65 5.15 -22.52
C LEU A 94 7.31 4.44 -22.35
N ASP A 95 7.17 3.22 -22.87
CA ASP A 95 5.97 2.43 -22.71
C ASP A 95 5.69 2.16 -21.23
N LEU A 96 6.74 1.84 -20.46
CA LEU A 96 6.62 1.61 -19.02
C LEU A 96 6.18 2.87 -18.29
N VAL A 97 6.74 4.02 -18.63
CA VAL A 97 6.36 5.30 -18.03
C VAL A 97 4.89 5.60 -18.30
N GLN A 98 4.42 5.37 -19.51
CA GLN A 98 3.02 5.60 -19.88
C GLN A 98 2.08 4.68 -19.09
N LYS A 99 2.45 3.41 -18.89
CA LYS A 99 1.68 2.48 -18.07
C LYS A 99 1.60 2.95 -16.64
N ASN A 100 2.73 3.38 -16.06
CA ASN A 100 2.78 3.81 -14.67
C ASN A 100 1.99 5.10 -14.46
N VAL A 101 2.04 6.03 -15.42
CA VAL A 101 1.20 7.24 -15.37
C VAL A 101 -0.28 6.86 -15.34
N GLY A 102 -0.69 5.88 -16.16
CA GLY A 102 -2.07 5.38 -16.15
C GLY A 102 -2.46 4.80 -14.81
N ILE A 103 -1.59 4.01 -14.20
CA ILE A 103 -1.82 3.44 -12.87
C ILE A 103 -2.00 4.55 -11.83
N PHE A 104 -1.13 5.56 -11.83
CA PHE A 104 -1.24 6.67 -10.89
C PHE A 104 -2.48 7.52 -11.12
N LYS A 105 -2.89 7.69 -12.37
CA LYS A 105 -4.15 8.40 -12.68
C LYS A 105 -5.37 7.70 -12.10
N SER A 106 -5.28 6.40 -11.85
CA SER A 106 -6.36 5.66 -11.21
C SER A 106 -6.28 5.69 -9.68
N ILE A 107 -5.07 5.76 -9.11
CA ILE A 107 -4.86 5.69 -7.67
C ILE A 107 -5.02 7.05 -6.99
N ILE A 108 -4.36 8.07 -7.50
CA ILE A 108 -4.31 9.38 -6.84
C ILE A 108 -5.70 10.01 -6.67
N PRO A 109 -6.61 9.97 -7.67
CA PRO A 109 -7.95 10.49 -7.45
C PRO A 109 -8.71 9.76 -6.34
N GLU A 110 -8.47 8.46 -6.17
CA GLU A 110 -9.12 7.70 -5.11
C GLU A 110 -8.66 8.14 -3.72
N ILE A 111 -7.37 8.48 -3.58
CA ILE A 111 -6.83 9.01 -2.35
C ILE A 111 -7.36 10.43 -2.09
N ALA A 112 -7.32 11.29 -3.12
CA ALA A 112 -7.76 12.68 -3.00
C ALA A 112 -9.25 12.79 -2.70
N LYS A 113 -10.06 11.95 -3.33
CA LYS A 113 -11.51 11.93 -3.15
C LYS A 113 -11.92 11.63 -1.71
N ARG A 114 -11.11 10.85 -0.99
CA ARG A 114 -11.40 10.47 0.37
C ARG A 114 -10.89 11.45 1.42
N ASN A 115 -10.18 12.47 0.98
CA ASN A 115 -9.69 13.53 1.86
C ASN A 115 -8.93 12.96 3.07
N CYS A 116 -7.96 12.11 2.79
CA CYS A 116 -7.17 11.46 3.84
C CYS A 116 -6.32 12.47 4.61
N GLY A 117 -6.31 12.36 5.95
CA GLY A 117 -5.54 13.26 6.80
C GLY A 117 -4.08 12.87 6.99
N GLY A 118 -3.64 11.74 6.43
CA GLY A 118 -2.28 11.25 6.60
C GLY A 118 -1.29 11.74 5.55
N CYS A 119 -0.03 11.33 5.71
CA CYS A 119 1.03 11.62 4.76
C CYS A 119 1.04 10.61 3.62
N LEU A 120 1.28 11.12 2.41
CA LEU A 120 1.42 10.28 1.22
C LEU A 120 2.90 10.10 0.90
N LEU A 121 3.35 8.85 0.84
CA LEU A 121 4.68 8.48 0.38
C LEU A 121 4.55 7.74 -0.94
N TYR A 122 5.35 8.15 -1.90
CA TYR A 122 5.41 7.52 -3.19
C TYR A 122 6.76 6.88 -3.41
N THR A 123 6.79 5.62 -3.82
CA THR A 123 8.00 4.96 -4.26
C THR A 123 7.80 4.37 -5.64
N SER A 124 8.78 4.55 -6.52
CA SER A 124 8.76 3.96 -7.84
C SER A 124 9.40 2.58 -7.79
N PRO A 125 8.74 1.52 -8.25
CA PRO A 125 9.39 0.23 -8.44
C PRO A 125 10.31 0.36 -9.65
N SER A 126 11.57 0.43 -9.43
CA SER A 126 12.54 0.50 -10.54
C SER A 126 13.31 -0.79 -10.64
#